data_f1d795264de27d51de31d801a159837c
#
_entry.id   f1d795264de27d51de31d801a159837c
#
_cell.length_a   1.000
_cell.length_b   1.000
_cell.length_c   1.000
_cell.angle_alpha   90.00
_cell.angle_beta   90.00
_cell.angle_gamma   90.00
#
_symmetry.space_group_name_H-M   'P 1'
#
loop_
_entity.id
_entity.type
_entity.pdbx_description
1 polymer ?
#
loop_
_entity_poly.entity_id
_entity_poly.type
_entity_poly.pdbx_seq_one_letter_code
_entity_poly.pdbx_strand_id
1 'polypeptide(L)'
;VAWLICLLGLGIRLYAYHANPGPLRPDEEFQYLEQAHRLVFGTGLIPWEFVAGIRSWLLPGTLAGFFWAARLVGDDPTIALWAIAIALSLLSLPTILCAMRWGAQAAGIPGAIAAGVLNAAWFEVAGFAPHPLADAVATSLLIPGLYFAGIGRDDRASSRALVCGGLLLGLTLAVRVQLAPVMLLAWLLVLRPAAPGDARRWRAGATLALGIAVPVLLTGALDAVTLTYPFQSFWLYAWINVGQGVATSFGSTPWYIDILVELVSWSVALVPLLVTIAAGAWRRPVLLVCAAAIIGPFLLLAHKEERFLAPSLPLLLTLAGIGGAIIVEQAFTALRQPIAAWPAGLGGAAIWLVVAALAAGRAPLWHGMYERTEMNAALRQVNADPAACGVAIYPESPWSRMPSHARYRPGVQLYAFNPNDPPARAAAFDYIIDTSRLGGDNRLAALGFDRLACWSRGPDLPDDTLLRACLWHRAQRCDPHAATPFAPPLDHYFLSAADTAP
;
A
#
# COMPACT_ATOMS: atom_id res chain seq x y z
N VAL A 1 -7.03 20.84 -17.86
CA VAL A 1 -5.72 20.33 -17.45
C VAL A 1 -5.86 19.40 -16.25
N ALA A 2 -6.55 19.78 -15.15
CA ALA A 2 -6.68 18.93 -13.96
C ALA A 2 -7.23 17.52 -14.30
N TRP A 3 -8.30 17.44 -15.07
CA TRP A 3 -8.86 16.16 -15.52
C TRP A 3 -7.88 15.32 -16.35
N LEU A 4 -7.08 15.99 -17.22
CA LEU A 4 -6.06 15.26 -18.00
C LEU A 4 -4.97 14.68 -17.10
N ILE A 5 -4.52 15.41 -16.08
CA ILE A 5 -3.54 14.91 -15.12
C ILE A 5 -4.13 13.78 -14.26
N CYS A 6 -5.40 13.88 -13.85
CA CYS A 6 -6.08 12.80 -13.16
C CYS A 6 -6.25 11.56 -14.03
N LEU A 7 -6.61 11.71 -15.31
CA LEU A 7 -6.71 10.60 -16.27
C LEU A 7 -5.33 9.94 -16.51
N LEU A 8 -4.28 10.75 -16.68
CA LEU A 8 -2.91 10.26 -16.75
C LEU A 8 -2.57 9.44 -15.48
N GLY A 9 -2.84 10.01 -14.30
CA GLY A 9 -2.59 9.34 -13.02
C GLY A 9 -3.37 8.04 -12.86
N LEU A 10 -4.64 8.00 -13.29
CA LEU A 10 -5.45 6.78 -13.30
C LEU A 10 -4.84 5.75 -14.27
N GLY A 11 -4.51 6.17 -15.48
CA GLY A 11 -3.90 5.28 -16.49
C GLY A 11 -2.59 4.65 -16.02
N ILE A 12 -1.70 5.44 -15.38
CA ILE A 12 -0.44 4.92 -14.83
C ILE A 12 -0.70 3.90 -13.71
N ARG A 13 -1.66 4.16 -12.79
CA ARG A 13 -2.01 3.24 -11.70
C ARG A 13 -2.57 1.92 -12.22
N LEU A 14 -3.50 1.98 -13.15
CA LEU A 14 -4.07 0.78 -13.75
C LEU A 14 -3.04 0.01 -14.58
N TYR A 15 -2.14 0.72 -15.28
CA TYR A 15 -1.02 0.09 -15.98
C TYR A 15 -0.05 -0.58 -14.99
N ALA A 16 0.31 0.09 -13.89
CA ALA A 16 1.17 -0.49 -12.85
C ALA A 16 0.57 -1.77 -12.27
N TYR A 17 -0.73 -1.77 -11.98
CA TYR A 17 -1.44 -2.97 -11.52
C TYR A 17 -1.52 -4.06 -12.60
N HIS A 18 -1.76 -3.69 -13.87
CA HIS A 18 -1.75 -4.65 -14.97
C HIS A 18 -0.39 -5.33 -15.14
N ALA A 19 0.68 -4.55 -15.06
CA ALA A 19 2.05 -5.04 -15.17
C ALA A 19 2.42 -5.97 -14.00
N ASN A 20 1.94 -5.67 -12.80
CA ASN A 20 2.18 -6.48 -11.60
C ASN A 20 0.92 -6.62 -10.74
N PRO A 21 -0.02 -7.51 -11.09
CA PRO A 21 -1.24 -7.73 -10.31
C PRO A 21 -1.02 -8.51 -9.01
N GLY A 22 0.22 -8.96 -8.74
CA GLY A 22 0.59 -9.69 -7.53
C GLY A 22 0.61 -8.83 -6.28
N PRO A 23 0.66 -9.45 -5.09
CA PRO A 23 0.79 -8.71 -3.85
C PRO A 23 2.16 -8.04 -3.77
N LEU A 24 2.18 -6.79 -3.34
CA LEU A 24 3.43 -6.07 -3.08
C LEU A 24 4.03 -6.50 -1.74
N ARG A 25 3.17 -6.83 -0.78
CA ARG A 25 3.57 -7.22 0.59
C ARG A 25 2.65 -8.31 1.13
N PRO A 26 3.15 -9.16 2.04
CA PRO A 26 2.34 -10.19 2.70
C PRO A 26 1.11 -9.65 3.43
N ASP A 27 1.22 -8.45 4.02
CA ASP A 27 0.11 -7.80 4.72
C ASP A 27 -1.09 -7.55 3.81
N GLU A 28 -0.85 -7.12 2.56
CA GLU A 28 -1.89 -6.93 1.55
C GLU A 28 -2.68 -8.22 1.35
N GLU A 29 -1.95 -9.31 1.25
CA GLU A 29 -2.50 -10.61 0.97
C GLU A 29 -3.25 -11.17 2.16
N PHE A 30 -2.59 -11.30 3.32
CA PHE A 30 -3.12 -12.06 4.45
C PHE A 30 -3.94 -11.22 5.42
N GLN A 31 -3.60 -9.95 5.61
CA GLN A 31 -4.36 -9.09 6.53
C GLN A 31 -5.60 -8.50 5.89
N TYR A 32 -5.66 -8.35 4.56
CA TYR A 32 -6.77 -7.65 3.91
C TYR A 32 -7.51 -8.52 2.90
N LEU A 33 -6.88 -9.01 1.83
CA LEU A 33 -7.55 -9.77 0.78
C LEU A 33 -8.05 -11.12 1.29
N GLU A 34 -7.22 -11.87 2.00
CA GLU A 34 -7.58 -13.18 2.55
C GLU A 34 -8.72 -13.07 3.56
N GLN A 35 -8.69 -12.05 4.43
CA GLN A 35 -9.77 -11.86 5.39
C GLN A 35 -11.08 -11.43 4.72
N ALA A 36 -11.00 -10.59 3.67
CA ALA A 36 -12.15 -10.25 2.84
C ALA A 36 -12.75 -11.47 2.14
N HIS A 37 -11.90 -12.32 1.57
CA HIS A 37 -12.30 -13.60 0.96
C HIS A 37 -12.99 -14.49 1.99
N ARG A 38 -12.42 -14.66 3.20
CA ARG A 38 -13.01 -15.47 4.27
C ARG A 38 -14.41 -15.02 4.68
N LEU A 39 -14.67 -13.73 4.72
CA LEU A 39 -16.02 -13.21 5.02
C LEU A 39 -17.06 -13.63 3.99
N VAL A 40 -16.66 -13.87 2.75
CA VAL A 40 -17.59 -14.19 1.64
C VAL A 40 -17.69 -15.69 1.38
N PHE A 41 -16.56 -16.40 1.44
CA PHE A 41 -16.47 -17.82 1.06
C PHE A 41 -16.30 -18.77 2.25
N GLY A 42 -16.06 -18.27 3.47
CA GLY A 42 -15.92 -19.07 4.69
C GLY A 42 -14.58 -19.82 4.81
N THR A 43 -13.71 -19.76 3.80
CA THR A 43 -12.42 -20.45 3.75
C THR A 43 -11.27 -19.46 3.66
N GLY A 44 -10.12 -19.80 4.22
CA GLY A 44 -8.93 -18.96 4.17
C GLY A 44 -8.11 -19.00 5.47
N LEU A 45 -6.91 -18.45 5.40
CA LEU A 45 -5.94 -18.41 6.48
C LEU A 45 -6.28 -17.30 7.49
N ILE A 46 -6.01 -17.55 8.77
CA ILE A 46 -6.15 -16.52 9.83
C ILE A 46 -4.74 -16.13 10.27
N PRO A 47 -4.25 -14.92 9.91
CA PRO A 47 -2.96 -14.46 10.38
C PRO A 47 -3.02 -14.12 11.87
N TRP A 48 -1.86 -14.22 12.53
CA TRP A 48 -1.73 -14.02 13.97
C TRP A 48 -2.34 -12.70 14.47
N GLU A 49 -2.31 -11.65 13.67
CA GLU A 49 -2.88 -10.34 14.02
C GLU A 49 -4.39 -10.39 14.22
N PHE A 50 -5.08 -11.27 13.52
CA PHE A 50 -6.51 -11.50 13.70
C PHE A 50 -6.79 -12.46 14.85
N VAL A 51 -5.90 -13.44 15.09
CA VAL A 51 -5.97 -14.30 16.29
C VAL A 51 -5.77 -13.44 17.54
N ALA A 52 -4.76 -12.56 17.54
CA ALA A 52 -4.49 -11.64 18.64
C ALA A 52 -5.48 -10.46 18.74
N GLY A 53 -6.38 -10.27 17.76
CA GLY A 53 -7.37 -9.20 17.77
C GLY A 53 -6.78 -7.79 17.66
N ILE A 54 -5.62 -7.65 17.01
CA ILE A 54 -4.95 -6.34 16.82
C ILE A 54 -5.28 -5.66 15.49
N ARG A 55 -6.15 -6.25 14.69
CA ARG A 55 -6.59 -5.69 13.40
C ARG A 55 -8.10 -5.51 13.38
N SER A 56 -8.54 -4.31 12.96
CA SER A 56 -9.94 -4.03 12.74
C SER A 56 -10.43 -4.69 11.45
N TRP A 57 -11.70 -5.10 11.46
CA TRP A 57 -12.39 -5.63 10.29
C TRP A 57 -12.85 -4.55 9.30
N LEU A 58 -12.52 -3.27 9.53
CA LEU A 58 -12.98 -2.17 8.69
C LEU A 58 -12.53 -2.32 7.23
N LEU A 59 -11.23 -2.50 6.99
CA LEU A 59 -10.71 -2.62 5.62
C LEU A 59 -11.07 -3.98 4.99
N PRO A 60 -10.87 -5.13 5.65
CA PRO A 60 -11.34 -6.41 5.12
C PRO A 60 -12.83 -6.45 4.84
N GLY A 61 -13.67 -5.90 5.73
CA GLY A 61 -15.11 -5.83 5.53
C GLY A 61 -15.50 -4.99 4.31
N THR A 62 -14.80 -3.88 4.09
CA THR A 62 -15.00 -3.04 2.88
C THR A 62 -14.62 -3.80 1.61
N LEU A 63 -13.50 -4.51 1.63
CA LEU A 63 -13.02 -5.31 0.50
C LEU A 63 -13.92 -6.53 0.22
N ALA A 64 -14.51 -7.12 1.26
CA ALA A 64 -15.44 -8.23 1.12
C ALA A 64 -16.65 -7.89 0.24
N GLY A 65 -17.09 -6.62 0.23
CA GLY A 65 -18.13 -6.16 -0.66
C GLY A 65 -17.80 -6.35 -2.15
N PHE A 66 -16.52 -6.18 -2.52
CA PHE A 66 -16.08 -6.42 -3.90
C PHE A 66 -16.07 -7.92 -4.25
N PHE A 67 -15.62 -8.79 -3.34
CA PHE A 67 -15.69 -10.23 -3.52
C PHE A 67 -17.13 -10.70 -3.62
N TRP A 68 -18.02 -10.19 -2.76
CA TRP A 68 -19.44 -10.51 -2.81
C TRP A 68 -20.09 -10.08 -4.13
N ALA A 69 -19.78 -8.88 -4.63
CA ALA A 69 -20.29 -8.40 -5.91
C ALA A 69 -19.71 -9.20 -7.09
N ALA A 70 -18.41 -9.52 -7.05
CA ALA A 70 -17.74 -10.27 -8.12
C ALA A 70 -18.32 -11.67 -8.31
N ARG A 71 -18.68 -12.39 -7.21
CA ARG A 71 -19.30 -13.72 -7.32
C ARG A 71 -20.67 -13.71 -8.02
N LEU A 72 -21.33 -12.56 -8.13
CA LEU A 72 -22.56 -12.44 -8.93
C LEU A 72 -22.29 -12.41 -10.44
N VAL A 73 -21.03 -12.12 -10.83
CA VAL A 73 -20.58 -12.05 -12.23
C VAL A 73 -19.91 -13.35 -12.66
N GLY A 74 -19.14 -13.98 -11.77
CA GLY A 74 -18.42 -15.23 -12.05
C GLY A 74 -17.44 -15.61 -10.94
N ASP A 75 -16.81 -16.78 -11.13
CA ASP A 75 -15.88 -17.38 -10.16
C ASP A 75 -14.41 -17.00 -10.41
N ASP A 76 -14.12 -16.13 -11.38
CA ASP A 76 -12.77 -15.68 -11.63
C ASP A 76 -12.36 -14.66 -10.54
N PRO A 77 -11.34 -14.96 -9.71
CA PRO A 77 -10.89 -14.07 -8.65
C PRO A 77 -10.39 -12.72 -9.18
N THR A 78 -9.96 -12.67 -10.44
CA THR A 78 -9.44 -11.43 -11.04
C THR A 78 -10.52 -10.35 -11.13
N ILE A 79 -11.81 -10.71 -11.19
CA ILE A 79 -12.92 -9.76 -11.21
C ILE A 79 -12.93 -8.91 -9.95
N ALA A 80 -12.87 -9.54 -8.76
CA ALA A 80 -12.81 -8.85 -7.48
C ALA A 80 -11.53 -8.02 -7.35
N LEU A 81 -10.39 -8.60 -7.70
CA LEU A 81 -9.08 -7.96 -7.57
C LEU A 81 -8.97 -6.72 -8.47
N TRP A 82 -9.45 -6.77 -9.72
CA TRP A 82 -9.50 -5.60 -10.60
C TRP A 82 -10.50 -4.54 -10.10
N ALA A 83 -11.66 -4.94 -9.60
CA ALA A 83 -12.63 -4.00 -9.04
C ALA A 83 -12.04 -3.25 -7.84
N ILE A 84 -11.32 -3.94 -6.95
CA ILE A 84 -10.59 -3.34 -5.82
C ILE A 84 -9.51 -2.37 -6.34
N ALA A 85 -8.68 -2.80 -7.29
CA ALA A 85 -7.60 -1.96 -7.82
C ALA A 85 -8.13 -0.69 -8.49
N ILE A 86 -9.22 -0.78 -9.25
CA ILE A 86 -9.89 0.39 -9.85
C ILE A 86 -10.44 1.32 -8.76
N ALA A 87 -11.14 0.78 -7.76
CA ALA A 87 -11.72 1.57 -6.68
C ALA A 87 -10.65 2.32 -5.88
N LEU A 88 -9.55 1.65 -5.54
CA LEU A 88 -8.43 2.25 -4.80
C LEU A 88 -7.67 3.28 -5.66
N SER A 89 -7.48 2.99 -6.95
CA SER A 89 -6.91 3.97 -7.89
C SER A 89 -7.75 5.24 -7.95
N LEU A 90 -9.08 5.12 -8.05
CA LEU A 90 -10.01 6.26 -8.02
C LEU A 90 -9.97 7.00 -6.67
N LEU A 91 -9.91 6.27 -5.55
CA LEU A 91 -9.78 6.84 -4.20
C LEU A 91 -8.51 7.70 -4.06
N SER A 92 -7.46 7.40 -4.79
CA SER A 92 -6.19 8.13 -4.74
C SER A 92 -6.16 9.43 -5.57
N LEU A 93 -7.09 9.62 -6.53
CA LEU A 93 -7.08 10.79 -7.42
C LEU A 93 -7.26 12.13 -6.70
N PRO A 94 -8.05 12.27 -5.62
CA PRO A 94 -8.12 13.48 -4.84
C PRO A 94 -6.76 13.99 -4.33
N THR A 95 -5.79 13.11 -4.09
CA THR A 95 -4.41 13.48 -3.74
C THR A 95 -3.77 14.35 -4.82
N ILE A 96 -3.94 13.97 -6.10
CA ILE A 96 -3.44 14.74 -7.25
C ILE A 96 -4.08 16.13 -7.29
N LEU A 97 -5.40 16.19 -7.09
CA LEU A 97 -6.15 17.47 -7.11
C LEU A 97 -5.71 18.38 -5.95
N CYS A 98 -5.47 17.83 -4.77
CA CYS A 98 -4.98 18.61 -3.62
C CYS A 98 -3.56 19.13 -3.88
N ALA A 99 -2.66 18.31 -4.41
CA ALA A 99 -1.32 18.72 -4.83
C ALA A 99 -1.36 19.87 -5.84
N MET A 100 -2.22 19.76 -6.87
CA MET A 100 -2.44 20.84 -7.85
C MET A 100 -2.93 22.13 -7.21
N ARG A 101 -3.83 22.05 -6.24
CA ARG A 101 -4.37 23.21 -5.53
C ARG A 101 -3.32 23.90 -4.67
N TRP A 102 -2.52 23.15 -3.91
CA TRP A 102 -1.38 23.71 -3.18
C TRP A 102 -0.34 24.33 -4.11
N GLY A 103 -0.04 23.66 -5.24
CA GLY A 103 0.85 24.17 -6.27
C GLY A 103 0.36 25.47 -6.88
N ALA A 104 -0.96 25.55 -7.22
CA ALA A 104 -1.59 26.74 -7.76
C ALA A 104 -1.49 27.95 -6.80
N GLN A 105 -1.73 27.73 -5.51
CA GLN A 105 -1.65 28.78 -4.49
C GLN A 105 -0.22 29.24 -4.21
N ALA A 106 0.77 28.38 -4.42
CA ALA A 106 2.18 28.68 -4.09
C ALA A 106 2.97 29.25 -5.30
N ALA A 107 2.72 28.75 -6.51
CA ALA A 107 3.52 29.04 -7.70
C ALA A 107 2.65 29.08 -9.00
N GLY A 108 1.37 29.41 -8.88
CA GLY A 108 0.48 29.58 -10.03
C GLY A 108 0.27 28.32 -10.87
N ILE A 109 -0.02 28.52 -12.16
CA ILE A 109 -0.26 27.42 -13.11
C ILE A 109 0.93 26.46 -13.23
N PRO A 110 2.20 26.90 -13.33
CA PRO A 110 3.34 26.00 -13.39
C PRO A 110 3.44 25.10 -12.16
N GLY A 111 3.25 25.67 -10.94
CA GLY A 111 3.25 24.93 -9.71
C GLY A 111 2.10 23.90 -9.63
N ALA A 112 0.91 24.27 -10.09
CA ALA A 112 -0.22 23.36 -10.15
C ALA A 112 0.06 22.14 -11.03
N ILE A 113 0.56 22.38 -12.24
CA ILE A 113 0.83 21.32 -13.21
C ILE A 113 1.97 20.41 -12.70
N ALA A 114 3.08 20.99 -12.24
CA ALA A 114 4.24 20.23 -11.78
C ALA A 114 3.90 19.36 -10.55
N ALA A 115 3.23 19.92 -9.54
CA ALA A 115 2.81 19.17 -8.35
C ALA A 115 1.81 18.06 -8.70
N GLY A 116 0.86 18.34 -9.61
CA GLY A 116 -0.10 17.36 -10.08
C GLY A 116 0.56 16.20 -10.84
N VAL A 117 1.46 16.51 -11.77
CA VAL A 117 2.17 15.50 -12.58
C VAL A 117 3.06 14.62 -11.73
N LEU A 118 3.81 15.19 -10.77
CA LEU A 118 4.61 14.40 -9.85
C LEU A 118 3.76 13.43 -9.02
N ASN A 119 2.64 13.88 -8.45
CA ASN A 119 1.73 13.01 -7.70
C ASN A 119 0.97 12.00 -8.59
N ALA A 120 0.82 12.29 -9.88
CA ALA A 120 0.21 11.36 -10.82
C ALA A 120 1.17 10.27 -11.28
N ALA A 121 2.43 10.62 -11.55
CA ALA A 121 3.37 9.77 -12.27
C ALA A 121 4.51 9.21 -11.42
N TRP A 122 4.69 9.67 -10.16
CA TRP A 122 5.74 9.13 -9.31
C TRP A 122 5.48 7.65 -9.00
N PHE A 123 6.46 6.80 -9.31
CA PHE A 123 6.29 5.35 -9.38
C PHE A 123 5.81 4.73 -8.06
N GLU A 124 6.29 5.17 -6.90
CA GLU A 124 5.88 4.65 -5.60
C GLU A 124 4.42 5.01 -5.31
N VAL A 125 4.04 6.28 -5.49
CA VAL A 125 2.65 6.73 -5.27
C VAL A 125 1.70 6.06 -6.25
N ALA A 126 2.08 5.91 -7.51
CA ALA A 126 1.26 5.28 -8.54
C ALA A 126 1.22 3.75 -8.39
N GLY A 127 2.34 3.13 -7.99
CA GLY A 127 2.45 1.70 -7.79
C GLY A 127 1.72 1.19 -6.55
N PHE A 128 1.76 1.93 -5.43
CA PHE A 128 1.04 1.53 -4.22
C PHE A 128 -0.47 1.78 -4.31
N ALA A 129 -0.90 2.81 -5.03
CA ALA A 129 -2.29 3.26 -5.02
C ALA A 129 -3.35 2.18 -5.35
N PRO A 130 -3.17 1.27 -6.33
CA PRO A 130 -4.16 0.24 -6.65
C PRO A 130 -4.19 -0.94 -5.66
N HIS A 131 -3.24 -1.02 -4.72
CA HIS A 131 -3.10 -2.13 -3.79
C HIS A 131 -3.79 -1.88 -2.46
N PRO A 132 -4.49 -2.88 -1.87
CA PRO A 132 -5.21 -2.73 -0.60
C PRO A 132 -4.28 -2.78 0.61
N LEU A 133 -3.15 -2.07 0.55
CA LEU A 133 -2.26 -1.83 1.67
C LEU A 133 -2.81 -0.72 2.55
N ALA A 134 -2.76 -0.89 3.87
CA ALA A 134 -3.21 0.13 4.80
C ALA A 134 -2.51 1.48 4.58
N ASP A 135 -1.22 1.45 4.24
CA ASP A 135 -0.43 2.65 3.96
C ASP A 135 -0.94 3.40 2.72
N ALA A 136 -1.27 2.69 1.65
CA ALA A 136 -1.78 3.26 0.40
C ALA A 136 -3.19 3.86 0.58
N VAL A 137 -4.08 3.11 1.26
CA VAL A 137 -5.43 3.57 1.58
C VAL A 137 -5.38 4.78 2.51
N ALA A 138 -4.57 4.72 3.57
CA ALA A 138 -4.39 5.82 4.50
C ALA A 138 -3.82 7.07 3.82
N THR A 139 -2.85 6.92 2.90
CA THR A 139 -2.30 8.04 2.10
C THR A 139 -3.39 8.72 1.28
N SER A 140 -4.24 7.93 0.62
CA SER A 140 -5.33 8.43 -0.23
C SER A 140 -6.40 9.20 0.54
N LEU A 141 -6.54 8.93 1.84
CA LEU A 141 -7.45 9.63 2.76
C LEU A 141 -6.77 10.82 3.45
N LEU A 142 -5.52 10.64 3.88
CA LEU A 142 -4.74 11.62 4.64
C LEU A 142 -4.56 12.93 3.88
N ILE A 143 -4.10 12.84 2.63
CA ILE A 143 -3.74 14.03 1.85
C ILE A 143 -4.95 14.94 1.59
N PRO A 144 -6.10 14.42 1.10
CA PRO A 144 -7.31 15.24 1.02
C PRO A 144 -7.79 15.70 2.40
N GLY A 145 -7.66 14.85 3.43
CA GLY A 145 -7.99 15.20 4.81
C GLY A 145 -7.25 16.44 5.30
N LEU A 146 -5.93 16.49 5.11
CA LEU A 146 -5.10 17.65 5.44
C LEU A 146 -5.50 18.89 4.63
N TYR A 147 -5.73 18.73 3.32
CA TYR A 147 -6.16 19.84 2.47
C TYR A 147 -7.49 20.45 2.90
N PHE A 148 -8.50 19.61 3.16
CA PHE A 148 -9.82 20.07 3.61
C PHE A 148 -9.80 20.62 5.04
N ALA A 149 -8.89 20.15 5.90
CA ALA A 149 -8.62 20.77 7.20
C ALA A 149 -7.98 22.17 7.08
N GLY A 150 -7.62 22.61 5.87
CA GLY A 150 -7.02 23.93 5.63
C GLY A 150 -5.49 23.97 5.76
N ILE A 151 -4.85 22.83 5.92
CA ILE A 151 -3.40 22.76 6.07
C ILE A 151 -2.72 23.16 4.75
N GLY A 152 -1.78 24.10 4.83
CA GLY A 152 -1.04 24.59 3.66
C GLY A 152 -1.83 25.46 2.69
N ARG A 153 -3.07 25.84 3.02
CA ARG A 153 -3.92 26.74 2.22
C ARG A 153 -3.73 28.19 2.60
N ASP A 154 -3.99 29.09 1.67
CA ASP A 154 -3.97 30.53 1.90
C ASP A 154 -5.30 31.03 2.51
N ASP A 155 -6.39 30.32 2.22
CA ASP A 155 -7.74 30.60 2.71
C ASP A 155 -8.12 29.71 3.89
N ARG A 156 -8.99 30.23 4.77
CA ARG A 156 -9.55 29.44 5.87
C ARG A 156 -10.51 28.38 5.35
N ALA A 157 -10.41 27.20 5.91
CA ALA A 157 -11.36 26.12 5.62
C ALA A 157 -12.76 26.49 6.13
N SER A 158 -13.77 26.28 5.29
CA SER A 158 -15.17 26.37 5.71
C SER A 158 -15.54 25.25 6.68
N SER A 159 -16.64 25.41 7.45
CA SER A 159 -17.10 24.36 8.35
C SER A 159 -17.39 23.05 7.62
N ARG A 160 -17.91 23.08 6.39
CA ARG A 160 -18.12 21.88 5.58
C ARG A 160 -16.80 21.21 5.19
N ALA A 161 -15.79 21.99 4.82
CA ALA A 161 -14.46 21.48 4.53
C ALA A 161 -13.82 20.85 5.77
N LEU A 162 -13.95 21.48 6.95
CA LEU A 162 -13.44 20.94 8.21
C LEU A 162 -14.12 19.62 8.59
N VAL A 163 -15.43 19.48 8.39
CA VAL A 163 -16.13 18.20 8.61
C VAL A 163 -15.60 17.15 7.65
N CYS A 164 -15.53 17.45 6.35
CA CYS A 164 -15.00 16.53 5.34
C CYS A 164 -13.54 16.14 5.65
N GLY A 165 -12.70 17.11 5.98
CA GLY A 165 -11.31 16.88 6.41
C GLY A 165 -11.23 16.00 7.65
N GLY A 166 -12.07 16.27 8.64
CA GLY A 166 -12.16 15.46 9.85
C GLY A 166 -12.57 14.02 9.58
N LEU A 167 -13.61 13.79 8.77
CA LEU A 167 -14.05 12.45 8.40
C LEU A 167 -12.92 11.67 7.69
N LEU A 168 -12.22 12.30 6.74
CA LEU A 168 -11.10 11.68 6.03
C LEU A 168 -9.93 11.36 6.97
N LEU A 169 -9.57 12.28 7.86
CA LEU A 169 -8.52 12.06 8.86
C LEU A 169 -8.92 10.97 9.88
N GLY A 170 -10.19 10.94 10.30
CA GLY A 170 -10.70 9.89 11.18
C GLY A 170 -10.67 8.50 10.52
N LEU A 171 -11.04 8.39 9.23
CA LEU A 171 -10.90 7.17 8.46
C LEU A 171 -9.42 6.77 8.30
N THR A 172 -8.53 7.75 8.07
CA THR A 172 -7.09 7.50 8.04
C THR A 172 -6.61 6.87 9.36
N LEU A 173 -7.04 7.41 10.49
CA LEU A 173 -6.69 6.89 11.81
C LEU A 173 -7.24 5.48 12.04
N ALA A 174 -8.46 5.23 11.58
CA ALA A 174 -9.11 3.91 11.66
C ALA A 174 -8.36 2.83 10.85
N VAL A 175 -7.75 3.22 9.72
CA VAL A 175 -6.95 2.31 8.88
C VAL A 175 -5.51 2.22 9.39
N ARG A 176 -4.91 3.33 9.86
CA ARG A 176 -3.48 3.42 10.19
C ARG A 176 -3.27 4.34 11.40
N VAL A 177 -3.37 3.78 12.60
CA VAL A 177 -3.25 4.52 13.88
C VAL A 177 -1.90 5.23 14.05
N GLN A 178 -0.86 4.71 13.44
CA GLN A 178 0.50 5.30 13.48
C GLN A 178 0.58 6.70 12.87
N LEU A 179 -0.43 7.13 12.11
CA LEU A 179 -0.52 8.49 11.56
C LEU A 179 -1.16 9.50 12.53
N ALA A 180 -1.47 9.10 13.77
CA ALA A 180 -1.99 9.99 14.82
C ALA A 180 -1.14 11.25 15.05
N PRO A 181 0.21 11.22 15.02
CA PRO A 181 1.03 12.42 15.23
C PRO A 181 0.79 13.52 14.20
N VAL A 182 0.66 13.21 12.91
CA VAL A 182 0.36 14.23 11.89
C VAL A 182 -1.07 14.75 12.03
N MET A 183 -2.02 13.97 12.53
CA MET A 183 -3.38 14.43 12.77
C MET A 183 -3.45 15.37 13.97
N LEU A 184 -2.74 15.04 15.04
CA LEU A 184 -2.58 15.95 16.19
C LEU A 184 -1.96 17.27 15.74
N LEU A 185 -0.89 17.22 14.92
CA LEU A 185 -0.28 18.40 14.34
C LEU A 185 -1.29 19.21 13.51
N ALA A 186 -2.07 18.56 12.63
CA ALA A 186 -3.09 19.23 11.82
C ALA A 186 -4.14 19.93 12.70
N TRP A 187 -4.61 19.27 13.76
CA TRP A 187 -5.54 19.86 14.72
C TRP A 187 -4.94 21.07 15.43
N LEU A 188 -3.70 20.98 15.90
CA LEU A 188 -2.96 22.10 16.52
C LEU A 188 -2.77 23.27 15.55
N LEU A 189 -2.50 22.98 14.27
CA LEU A 189 -2.38 24.02 13.24
C LEU A 189 -3.72 24.75 12.98
N VAL A 190 -4.85 24.02 12.99
CA VAL A 190 -6.19 24.62 12.89
C VAL A 190 -6.51 25.53 14.11
N LEU A 191 -5.98 25.20 15.28
CA LEU A 191 -6.13 26.00 16.49
C LEU A 191 -5.26 27.26 16.51
N ARG A 192 -4.28 27.42 15.60
CA ARG A 192 -3.45 28.64 15.56
C ARG A 192 -4.32 29.88 15.34
N PRO A 193 -4.18 30.90 16.20
CA PRO A 193 -4.91 32.15 16.00
C PRO A 193 -4.39 32.88 14.77
N ALA A 194 -5.30 33.42 13.95
CA ALA A 194 -4.91 34.33 12.87
C ALA A 194 -4.69 35.76 13.39
N ALA A 195 -5.33 36.11 14.52
CA ALA A 195 -5.17 37.35 15.24
C ALA A 195 -5.37 37.10 16.75
N PRO A 196 -4.84 37.96 17.63
CA PRO A 196 -5.15 37.92 19.06
C PRO A 196 -6.65 37.91 19.31
N GLY A 197 -7.15 36.99 20.15
CA GLY A 197 -8.58 36.89 20.49
C GLY A 197 -9.48 36.16 19.46
N ASP A 198 -8.91 35.54 18.41
CA ASP A 198 -9.70 34.80 17.41
C ASP A 198 -10.41 33.57 18.02
N ALA A 199 -11.64 33.76 18.49
CA ALA A 199 -12.49 32.70 19.06
C ALA A 199 -12.94 31.66 18.00
N ARG A 200 -12.90 31.99 16.70
CA ARG A 200 -13.34 31.07 15.62
C ARG A 200 -12.46 29.82 15.53
N ARG A 201 -11.19 29.91 15.97
CA ARG A 201 -10.26 28.78 16.02
C ARG A 201 -10.78 27.60 16.82
N TRP A 202 -11.40 27.87 17.97
CA TRP A 202 -11.95 26.83 18.83
C TRP A 202 -13.11 26.10 18.18
N ARG A 203 -13.99 26.84 17.48
CA ARG A 203 -15.07 26.25 16.68
C ARG A 203 -14.52 25.41 15.53
N ALA A 204 -13.51 25.91 14.82
CA ALA A 204 -12.84 25.16 13.74
C ALA A 204 -12.18 23.88 14.28
N GLY A 205 -11.42 23.98 15.39
CA GLY A 205 -10.81 22.82 16.04
C GLY A 205 -11.82 21.79 16.53
N ALA A 206 -12.94 22.26 17.15
CA ALA A 206 -14.01 21.38 17.58
C ALA A 206 -14.71 20.70 16.39
N THR A 207 -14.96 21.45 15.30
CA THR A 207 -15.58 20.88 14.08
C THR A 207 -14.70 19.81 13.47
N LEU A 208 -13.39 20.04 13.37
CA LEU A 208 -12.43 19.06 12.87
C LEU A 208 -12.37 17.83 13.78
N ALA A 209 -12.28 18.05 15.10
CA ALA A 209 -12.22 16.97 16.09
C ALA A 209 -13.49 16.09 16.07
N LEU A 210 -14.68 16.70 15.96
CA LEU A 210 -15.94 15.98 15.81
C LEU A 210 -15.96 15.16 14.50
N GLY A 211 -15.46 15.74 13.41
CA GLY A 211 -15.30 15.01 12.14
C GLY A 211 -14.40 13.79 12.29
N ILE A 212 -13.25 13.92 12.98
CA ILE A 212 -12.33 12.80 13.26
C ILE A 212 -13.00 11.74 14.16
N ALA A 213 -13.74 12.19 15.17
CA ALA A 213 -14.34 11.30 16.15
C ALA A 213 -15.36 10.34 15.53
N VAL A 214 -16.11 10.75 14.51
CA VAL A 214 -17.15 9.92 13.91
C VAL A 214 -16.60 8.59 13.36
N PRO A 215 -15.64 8.55 12.43
CA PRO A 215 -15.09 7.28 11.93
C PRO A 215 -14.37 6.48 13.03
N VAL A 216 -13.71 7.14 13.97
CA VAL A 216 -13.02 6.47 15.09
C VAL A 216 -14.03 5.77 15.99
N LEU A 217 -15.13 6.43 16.35
CA LEU A 217 -16.20 5.83 17.17
C LEU A 217 -16.90 4.69 16.43
N LEU A 218 -17.15 4.83 15.13
CA LEU A 218 -17.70 3.76 14.30
C LEU A 218 -16.75 2.54 14.24
N THR A 219 -15.43 2.76 14.16
CA THR A 219 -14.45 1.68 14.23
C THR A 219 -14.43 1.03 15.62
N GLY A 220 -14.52 1.82 16.68
CA GLY A 220 -14.64 1.28 18.04
C GLY A 220 -15.91 0.45 18.24
N ALA A 221 -17.03 0.87 17.66
CA ALA A 221 -18.27 0.09 17.65
C ALA A 221 -18.14 -1.19 16.82
N LEU A 222 -17.47 -1.13 15.67
CA LEU A 222 -17.16 -2.30 14.85
C LEU A 222 -16.29 -3.31 15.63
N ASP A 223 -15.24 -2.84 16.30
CA ASP A 223 -14.39 -3.69 17.13
C ASP A 223 -15.18 -4.36 18.26
N ALA A 224 -16.12 -3.64 18.91
CA ALA A 224 -16.96 -4.20 19.95
C ALA A 224 -17.85 -5.35 19.46
N VAL A 225 -18.22 -5.35 18.18
CA VAL A 225 -19.07 -6.38 17.57
C VAL A 225 -18.24 -7.53 16.99
N THR A 226 -17.07 -7.23 16.45
CA THR A 226 -16.23 -8.20 15.69
C THR A 226 -15.06 -8.75 16.49
N LEU A 227 -14.65 -8.06 17.55
CA LEU A 227 -13.61 -8.45 18.50
C LEU A 227 -14.23 -8.62 19.91
N THR A 228 -13.46 -8.32 20.96
CA THR A 228 -13.94 -8.53 22.34
C THR A 228 -14.48 -7.25 23.01
N TYR A 229 -13.89 -6.08 22.70
CA TYR A 229 -14.27 -4.80 23.29
C TYR A 229 -14.02 -3.62 22.34
N PRO A 230 -14.66 -2.44 22.59
CA PRO A 230 -14.48 -1.27 21.73
C PRO A 230 -13.01 -0.81 21.64
N PHE A 231 -12.58 -0.38 20.46
CA PHE A 231 -11.23 0.12 20.20
C PHE A 231 -10.11 -0.89 20.46
N GLN A 232 -10.41 -2.18 20.53
CA GLN A 232 -9.44 -3.22 20.81
C GLN A 232 -8.29 -3.19 19.81
N SER A 233 -8.59 -3.06 18.51
CA SER A 233 -7.57 -3.03 17.46
C SER A 233 -6.55 -1.89 17.64
N PHE A 234 -6.97 -0.75 18.23
CA PHE A 234 -6.07 0.37 18.50
C PHE A 234 -5.13 0.08 19.69
N TRP A 235 -5.73 -0.32 20.83
CA TRP A 235 -4.98 -0.50 22.07
C TRP A 235 -4.07 -1.71 22.03
N LEU A 236 -4.58 -2.85 21.58
CA LEU A 236 -3.77 -4.06 21.48
C LEU A 236 -2.69 -3.93 20.42
N TYR A 237 -2.96 -3.24 19.31
CA TYR A 237 -1.90 -2.97 18.31
C TYR A 237 -0.72 -2.22 18.96
N ALA A 238 -1.01 -1.15 19.69
CA ALA A 238 0.03 -0.36 20.36
C ALA A 238 0.72 -1.18 21.45
N TRP A 239 -0.04 -1.90 22.27
CA TRP A 239 0.51 -2.70 23.34
C TRP A 239 1.41 -3.83 22.86
N ILE A 240 0.94 -4.62 21.90
CA ILE A 240 1.70 -5.79 21.42
C ILE A 240 2.92 -5.35 20.61
N ASN A 241 2.76 -4.41 19.69
CA ASN A 241 3.87 -4.04 18.80
C ASN A 241 4.91 -3.13 19.48
N VAL A 242 4.47 -2.19 20.33
CA VAL A 242 5.36 -1.23 20.99
C VAL A 242 5.65 -1.66 22.43
N GLY A 243 4.62 -1.97 23.23
CA GLY A 243 4.77 -2.31 24.64
C GLY A 243 5.50 -3.65 24.86
N GLN A 244 5.12 -4.68 24.12
CA GLN A 244 5.76 -6.03 24.20
C GLN A 244 6.91 -6.18 23.19
N GLY A 245 7.07 -5.25 22.25
CA GLY A 245 8.17 -5.28 21.29
C GLY A 245 8.06 -6.38 20.22
N VAL A 246 6.88 -6.96 20.01
CA VAL A 246 6.68 -8.03 18.99
C VAL A 246 7.10 -7.58 17.60
N ALA A 247 6.97 -6.30 17.27
CA ALA A 247 7.45 -5.76 15.99
C ALA A 247 8.95 -6.03 15.77
N THR A 248 9.77 -6.17 16.81
CA THR A 248 11.22 -6.45 16.69
C THR A 248 11.52 -7.83 16.19
N SER A 249 10.61 -8.81 16.37
CA SER A 249 10.79 -10.18 15.88
C SER A 249 10.78 -10.28 14.35
N PHE A 250 10.20 -9.27 13.67
CA PHE A 250 10.25 -9.15 12.21
C PHE A 250 11.53 -8.52 11.68
N GLY A 251 12.49 -8.27 12.54
CA GLY A 251 13.76 -7.62 12.25
C GLY A 251 13.86 -6.23 12.84
N SER A 252 15.08 -5.81 13.15
CA SER A 252 15.38 -4.46 13.60
C SER A 252 16.43 -3.84 12.71
N THR A 253 16.23 -2.57 12.36
CA THR A 253 17.14 -1.80 11.51
C THR A 253 17.47 -0.45 12.14
N PRO A 254 18.66 0.12 11.87
CA PRO A 254 18.99 1.45 12.31
C PRO A 254 17.97 2.50 11.88
N TRP A 255 17.84 3.58 12.66
CA TRP A 255 16.82 4.61 12.44
C TRP A 255 16.87 5.27 11.04
N TYR A 256 18.02 5.31 10.42
CA TYR A 256 18.24 5.98 9.13
C TYR A 256 18.00 5.09 7.91
N ILE A 257 17.83 3.78 8.09
CA ILE A 257 17.87 2.83 6.95
C ILE A 257 16.75 3.07 5.94
N ASP A 258 15.52 3.32 6.41
CA ASP A 258 14.40 3.57 5.50
C ASP A 258 14.58 4.88 4.72
N ILE A 259 15.14 5.91 5.36
CA ILE A 259 15.49 7.16 4.66
C ILE A 259 16.53 6.87 3.58
N LEU A 260 17.56 6.08 3.91
CA LEU A 260 18.61 5.74 2.95
C LEU A 260 18.04 4.93 1.77
N VAL A 261 17.20 3.93 2.05
CA VAL A 261 16.54 3.12 1.03
C VAL A 261 15.68 4.00 0.13
N GLU A 262 14.90 4.91 0.72
CA GLU A 262 14.07 5.87 -0.02
C GLU A 262 14.92 6.78 -0.94
N LEU A 263 15.98 7.38 -0.40
CA LEU A 263 16.88 8.24 -1.17
C LEU A 263 17.58 7.48 -2.32
N VAL A 264 17.98 6.23 -2.09
CA VAL A 264 18.54 5.36 -3.14
C VAL A 264 17.50 5.04 -4.20
N SER A 265 16.24 4.81 -3.80
CA SER A 265 15.13 4.54 -4.74
C SER A 265 14.83 5.72 -5.65
N TRP A 266 15.06 6.95 -5.20
CA TRP A 266 14.90 8.15 -6.05
C TRP A 266 15.97 8.23 -7.16
N SER A 267 17.09 7.53 -7.04
CA SER A 267 18.09 7.33 -8.10
C SER A 267 18.49 8.66 -8.77
N VAL A 268 18.29 8.79 -10.08
CA VAL A 268 18.62 10.00 -10.87
C VAL A 268 17.80 11.22 -10.46
N ALA A 269 16.65 11.04 -9.84
CA ALA A 269 15.78 12.10 -9.36
C ALA A 269 16.21 12.66 -8.00
N LEU A 270 17.13 12.02 -7.27
CA LEU A 270 17.50 12.38 -5.90
C LEU A 270 17.88 13.87 -5.77
N VAL A 271 18.86 14.33 -6.52
CA VAL A 271 19.34 15.71 -6.42
C VAL A 271 18.28 16.71 -6.89
N PRO A 272 17.64 16.54 -8.06
CA PRO A 272 16.53 17.40 -8.47
C PRO A 272 15.42 17.49 -7.43
N LEU A 273 14.99 16.36 -6.83
CA LEU A 273 13.96 16.36 -5.81
C LEU A 273 14.38 17.10 -4.55
N LEU A 274 15.57 16.81 -4.01
CA LEU A 274 16.03 17.49 -2.78
C LEU A 274 16.11 19.00 -2.94
N VAL A 275 16.66 19.49 -4.06
CA VAL A 275 16.78 20.92 -4.36
C VAL A 275 15.39 21.56 -4.49
N THR A 276 14.50 20.92 -5.24
CA THR A 276 13.16 21.47 -5.47
C THR A 276 12.28 21.35 -4.23
N ILE A 277 12.37 20.27 -3.44
CA ILE A 277 11.70 20.15 -2.13
C ILE A 277 12.13 21.30 -1.22
N ALA A 278 13.43 21.58 -1.12
CA ALA A 278 13.94 22.67 -0.28
C ALA A 278 13.38 24.04 -0.73
N ALA A 279 13.37 24.32 -2.04
CA ALA A 279 12.80 25.55 -2.59
C ALA A 279 11.27 25.64 -2.33
N GLY A 280 10.54 24.56 -2.49
CA GLY A 280 9.11 24.50 -2.22
C GLY A 280 8.78 24.61 -0.74
N ALA A 281 9.59 24.02 0.12
CA ALA A 281 9.46 24.08 1.58
C ALA A 281 9.66 25.51 2.12
N TRP A 282 10.55 26.28 1.50
CA TRP A 282 10.67 27.72 1.81
C TRP A 282 9.36 28.46 1.58
N ARG A 283 8.59 28.09 0.55
CA ARG A 283 7.29 28.72 0.22
C ARG A 283 6.13 28.14 1.03
N ARG A 284 6.17 26.83 1.35
CA ARG A 284 5.09 26.07 2.04
C ARG A 284 5.67 25.19 3.14
N PRO A 285 6.30 25.76 4.18
CA PRO A 285 7.00 24.97 5.20
C PRO A 285 6.09 24.00 5.96
N VAL A 286 4.80 24.33 6.09
CA VAL A 286 3.84 23.49 6.80
C VAL A 286 3.68 22.10 6.15
N LEU A 287 3.83 21.98 4.83
CA LEU A 287 3.76 20.65 4.16
C LEU A 287 4.99 19.82 4.51
N LEU A 288 6.18 20.42 4.63
CA LEU A 288 7.37 19.72 5.10
C LEU A 288 7.23 19.30 6.57
N VAL A 289 6.66 20.15 7.42
CA VAL A 289 6.41 19.81 8.83
C VAL A 289 5.42 18.66 8.96
N CYS A 290 4.38 18.60 8.12
CA CYS A 290 3.48 17.46 8.07
C CYS A 290 4.18 16.19 7.58
N ALA A 291 5.02 16.27 6.55
CA ALA A 291 5.83 15.12 6.09
C ALA A 291 6.76 14.62 7.18
N ALA A 292 7.42 15.52 7.90
CA ALA A 292 8.29 15.19 9.05
C ALA A 292 7.50 14.56 10.21
N ALA A 293 6.28 15.00 10.47
CA ALA A 293 5.40 14.42 11.49
C ALA A 293 4.90 13.01 11.11
N ILE A 294 4.90 12.66 9.82
CA ILE A 294 4.65 11.30 9.34
C ILE A 294 5.92 10.45 9.52
N ILE A 295 7.05 10.92 9.03
CA ILE A 295 8.32 10.19 9.00
C ILE A 295 8.87 9.95 10.42
N GLY A 296 8.88 10.99 11.26
CA GLY A 296 9.57 10.99 12.56
C GLY A 296 9.21 9.80 13.48
N PRO A 297 7.93 9.51 13.72
CA PRO A 297 7.52 8.37 14.55
C PRO A 297 8.02 7.02 14.03
N PHE A 298 8.05 6.81 12.72
CA PHE A 298 8.53 5.56 12.14
C PHE A 298 10.04 5.37 12.30
N LEU A 299 10.82 6.44 12.35
CA LEU A 299 12.25 6.36 12.61
C LEU A 299 12.57 5.83 14.02
N LEU A 300 11.65 6.00 14.96
CA LEU A 300 11.80 5.56 16.35
C LEU A 300 11.43 4.08 16.55
N LEU A 301 10.71 3.46 15.62
CA LEU A 301 10.36 2.05 15.69
C LEU A 301 11.58 1.18 15.39
N ALA A 302 11.67 0.01 16.02
CA ALA A 302 12.75 -0.95 15.77
C ALA A 302 12.58 -1.63 14.41
N HIS A 303 11.38 -2.15 14.13
CA HIS A 303 11.03 -2.72 12.83
C HIS A 303 10.61 -1.62 11.87
N LYS A 304 11.21 -1.61 10.69
CA LYS A 304 11.01 -0.61 9.65
C LYS A 304 10.75 -1.27 8.30
N GLU A 305 9.90 -0.61 7.53
CA GLU A 305 9.67 -0.94 6.14
C GLU A 305 9.52 0.38 5.37
N GLU A 306 10.11 0.46 4.17
CA GLU A 306 10.10 1.65 3.32
C GLU A 306 8.69 2.21 3.05
N ARG A 307 7.68 1.33 2.94
CA ARG A 307 6.28 1.73 2.74
C ARG A 307 5.71 2.59 3.87
N PHE A 308 6.31 2.56 5.07
CA PHE A 308 5.84 3.40 6.18
C PHE A 308 6.08 4.88 5.91
N LEU A 309 7.01 5.20 5.02
CA LEU A 309 7.28 6.57 4.57
C LEU A 309 6.32 7.01 3.44
N ALA A 310 5.66 6.08 2.75
CA ALA A 310 4.80 6.36 1.61
C ALA A 310 3.73 7.46 1.84
N PRO A 311 3.08 7.60 3.03
CA PRO A 311 2.13 8.68 3.26
C PRO A 311 2.75 10.08 3.23
N SER A 312 4.07 10.23 3.37
CA SER A 312 4.78 11.52 3.29
C SER A 312 5.09 11.93 1.85
N LEU A 313 5.21 10.96 0.92
CA LEU A 313 5.63 11.20 -0.46
C LEU A 313 4.77 12.22 -1.20
N PRO A 314 3.42 12.17 -1.16
CA PRO A 314 2.63 13.17 -1.86
C PRO A 314 2.89 14.62 -1.41
N LEU A 315 3.24 14.82 -0.13
CA LEU A 315 3.59 16.15 0.39
C LEU A 315 4.96 16.60 -0.14
N LEU A 316 5.95 15.69 -0.12
CA LEU A 316 7.29 15.96 -0.63
C LEU A 316 7.28 16.23 -2.14
N LEU A 317 6.54 15.42 -2.91
CA LEU A 317 6.35 15.61 -4.36
C LEU A 317 5.61 16.92 -4.68
N THR A 318 4.65 17.31 -3.84
CA THR A 318 3.98 18.60 -3.97
C THR A 318 4.96 19.75 -3.77
N LEU A 319 5.82 19.66 -2.74
CA LEU A 319 6.88 20.63 -2.51
C LEU A 319 7.87 20.66 -3.68
N ALA A 320 8.26 19.51 -4.22
CA ALA A 320 9.13 19.44 -5.38
C ALA A 320 8.53 20.15 -6.60
N GLY A 321 7.24 19.93 -6.88
CA GLY A 321 6.54 20.60 -7.96
C GLY A 321 6.47 22.12 -7.78
N ILE A 322 6.18 22.59 -6.56
CA ILE A 322 6.18 24.01 -6.21
C ILE A 322 7.58 24.60 -6.40
N GLY A 323 8.61 23.98 -5.84
CA GLY A 323 9.98 24.49 -5.90
C GLY A 323 10.55 24.47 -7.30
N GLY A 324 10.28 23.43 -8.09
CA GLY A 324 10.67 23.39 -9.50
C GLY A 324 10.09 24.54 -10.32
N ALA A 325 8.79 24.84 -10.11
CA ALA A 325 8.16 26.01 -10.76
C ALA A 325 8.79 27.34 -10.36
N ILE A 326 9.11 27.52 -9.07
CA ILE A 326 9.77 28.73 -8.55
C ILE A 326 11.18 28.87 -9.15
N ILE A 327 11.96 27.80 -9.21
CA ILE A 327 13.32 27.84 -9.78
C ILE A 327 13.28 28.19 -11.25
N VAL A 328 12.35 27.64 -12.03
CA VAL A 328 12.16 27.96 -13.44
C VAL A 328 11.81 29.44 -13.60
N GLU A 329 10.84 29.94 -12.85
CA GLU A 329 10.43 31.36 -12.88
C GLU A 329 11.61 32.30 -12.59
N GLN A 330 12.38 32.01 -11.55
CA GLN A 330 13.55 32.80 -11.17
C GLN A 330 14.65 32.79 -12.25
N ALA A 331 14.90 31.62 -12.86
CA ALA A 331 15.87 31.49 -13.94
C ALA A 331 15.50 32.35 -15.16
N PHE A 332 14.25 32.29 -15.60
CA PHE A 332 13.76 33.13 -16.74
C PHE A 332 13.74 34.61 -16.41
N THR A 333 13.40 34.99 -15.19
CA THR A 333 13.48 36.37 -14.71
C THR A 333 14.92 36.90 -14.73
N ALA A 334 15.89 36.08 -14.25
CA ALA A 334 17.30 36.43 -14.28
C ALA A 334 17.84 36.61 -15.72
N LEU A 335 17.35 35.82 -16.65
CA LEU A 335 17.69 35.91 -18.07
C LEU A 335 16.95 37.06 -18.79
N ARG A 336 16.11 37.81 -18.09
CA ARG A 336 15.24 38.89 -18.66
C ARG A 336 14.35 38.42 -19.81
N GLN A 337 13.99 37.12 -19.81
CA GLN A 337 13.11 36.49 -20.80
C GLN A 337 11.81 36.07 -20.10
N PRO A 338 10.71 36.83 -20.27
CA PRO A 338 9.44 36.43 -19.71
C PRO A 338 8.95 35.13 -20.35
N ILE A 339 8.65 34.13 -19.54
CA ILE A 339 8.00 32.89 -20.00
C ILE A 339 6.52 32.93 -19.64
N ALA A 340 5.65 32.60 -20.60
CA ALA A 340 4.23 32.48 -20.30
C ALA A 340 3.97 31.25 -19.37
N ALA A 341 3.03 31.40 -18.44
CA ALA A 341 2.75 30.40 -17.40
C ALA A 341 2.40 28.99 -17.96
N TRP A 342 1.69 28.94 -19.08
CA TRP A 342 1.32 27.65 -19.70
C TRP A 342 2.51 26.90 -20.32
N PRO A 343 3.34 27.51 -21.18
CA PRO A 343 4.56 26.85 -21.66
C PRO A 343 5.51 26.43 -20.54
N ALA A 344 5.67 27.28 -19.52
CA ALA A 344 6.49 26.93 -18.34
C ALA A 344 5.94 25.71 -17.62
N GLY A 345 4.63 25.64 -17.40
CA GLY A 345 3.96 24.52 -16.77
C GLY A 345 4.09 23.23 -17.58
N LEU A 346 3.86 23.29 -18.89
CA LEU A 346 3.96 22.10 -19.76
C LEU A 346 5.41 21.61 -19.92
N GLY A 347 6.37 22.54 -20.04
CA GLY A 347 7.80 22.19 -20.08
C GLY A 347 8.27 21.54 -18.78
N GLY A 348 7.87 22.09 -17.63
CA GLY A 348 8.13 21.51 -16.31
C GLY A 348 7.49 20.14 -16.14
N ALA A 349 6.26 19.95 -16.63
CA ALA A 349 5.58 18.66 -16.60
C ALA A 349 6.34 17.60 -17.44
N ALA A 350 6.77 17.96 -18.63
CA ALA A 350 7.55 17.07 -19.50
C ALA A 350 8.87 16.63 -18.83
N ILE A 351 9.59 17.57 -18.22
CA ILE A 351 10.81 17.30 -17.48
C ILE A 351 10.52 16.32 -16.32
N TRP A 352 9.49 16.58 -15.51
CA TRP A 352 9.15 15.73 -14.39
C TRP A 352 8.67 14.34 -14.81
N LEU A 353 7.96 14.21 -15.93
CA LEU A 353 7.58 12.90 -16.47
C LEU A 353 8.82 12.09 -16.90
N VAL A 354 9.78 12.73 -17.55
CA VAL A 354 11.05 12.09 -17.92
C VAL A 354 11.83 11.67 -16.68
N VAL A 355 11.97 12.55 -15.68
CA VAL A 355 12.66 12.25 -14.42
C VAL A 355 11.97 11.10 -13.68
N ALA A 356 10.64 11.11 -13.58
CA ALA A 356 9.88 10.05 -12.94
C ALA A 356 10.03 8.70 -13.67
N ALA A 357 10.00 8.69 -15.00
CA ALA A 357 10.21 7.48 -15.80
C ALA A 357 11.64 6.91 -15.66
N LEU A 358 12.66 7.79 -15.65
CA LEU A 358 14.04 7.38 -15.44
C LEU A 358 14.26 6.84 -14.01
N ALA A 359 13.64 7.45 -13.01
CA ALA A 359 13.71 6.98 -11.63
C ALA A 359 13.02 5.62 -11.50
N ALA A 360 11.82 5.46 -12.05
CA ALA A 360 11.09 4.19 -12.05
C ALA A 360 11.91 3.04 -12.69
N GLY A 361 12.54 3.29 -13.83
CA GLY A 361 13.33 2.27 -14.53
C GLY A 361 14.62 1.86 -13.83
N ARG A 362 15.03 2.55 -12.76
CA ARG A 362 16.26 2.28 -11.99
C ARG A 362 16.02 2.06 -10.51
N ALA A 363 14.79 2.18 -10.02
CA ALA A 363 14.47 2.09 -8.60
C ALA A 363 14.54 0.64 -8.10
N PRO A 364 15.38 0.32 -7.10
CA PRO A 364 15.45 -1.04 -6.54
C PRO A 364 14.12 -1.51 -5.97
N LEU A 365 13.35 -0.63 -5.33
CA LEU A 365 12.01 -0.93 -4.82
C LEU A 365 11.03 -1.29 -5.92
N TRP A 366 11.07 -0.59 -7.06
CA TRP A 366 10.24 -0.91 -8.21
C TRP A 366 10.56 -2.29 -8.76
N HIS A 367 11.85 -2.63 -8.88
CA HIS A 367 12.27 -3.97 -9.29
C HIS A 367 11.86 -5.02 -8.24
N GLY A 368 11.90 -4.68 -6.96
CA GLY A 368 11.39 -5.53 -5.88
C GLY A 368 9.87 -5.80 -5.97
N MET A 369 9.07 -4.87 -6.45
CA MET A 369 7.62 -5.05 -6.67
C MET A 369 7.32 -6.08 -7.77
N TYR A 370 8.22 -6.26 -8.74
CA TYR A 370 8.07 -7.28 -9.79
C TYR A 370 8.53 -8.68 -9.38
N GLU A 371 8.96 -8.86 -8.13
CA GLU A 371 9.51 -10.14 -7.62
C GLU A 371 8.56 -11.35 -7.71
N ARG A 372 7.32 -11.17 -8.15
CA ARG A 372 6.30 -12.22 -8.14
C ARG A 372 5.59 -12.40 -9.47
N THR A 373 6.13 -11.89 -10.56
CA THR A 373 5.54 -12.07 -11.90
C THR A 373 5.48 -13.53 -12.29
N GLU A 374 6.47 -14.34 -11.88
CA GLU A 374 6.53 -15.78 -12.06
C GLU A 374 5.41 -16.51 -11.33
N MET A 375 5.13 -16.11 -10.08
CA MET A 375 4.03 -16.66 -9.29
C MET A 375 2.67 -16.32 -9.92
N ASN A 376 2.50 -15.09 -10.40
CA ASN A 376 1.28 -14.67 -11.08
C ASN A 376 1.03 -15.45 -12.38
N ALA A 377 2.10 -15.86 -13.08
CA ALA A 377 1.97 -16.71 -14.27
C ALA A 377 1.47 -18.11 -13.90
N ALA A 378 2.02 -18.71 -12.85
CA ALA A 378 1.56 -19.99 -12.34
C ALA A 378 0.08 -19.93 -11.89
N LEU A 379 -0.30 -18.89 -11.12
CA LEU A 379 -1.69 -18.65 -10.69
C LEU A 379 -2.68 -18.57 -11.85
N ARG A 380 -2.34 -17.83 -12.89
CA ARG A 380 -3.22 -17.74 -14.08
C ARG A 380 -3.47 -19.07 -14.71
N GLN A 381 -2.45 -19.93 -14.77
CA GLN A 381 -2.59 -21.26 -15.37
C GLN A 381 -3.46 -22.19 -14.50
N VAL A 382 -3.29 -22.18 -13.18
CA VAL A 382 -4.16 -22.90 -12.25
C VAL A 382 -5.61 -22.41 -12.36
N ASN A 383 -5.84 -21.11 -12.37
CA ASN A 383 -7.19 -20.54 -12.45
C ASN A 383 -7.86 -20.75 -13.80
N ALA A 384 -7.11 -21.03 -14.86
CA ALA A 384 -7.65 -21.40 -16.16
C ALA A 384 -8.24 -22.82 -16.19
N ASP A 385 -7.87 -23.67 -15.23
CA ASP A 385 -8.40 -25.04 -15.11
C ASP A 385 -9.63 -25.05 -14.18
N PRO A 386 -10.84 -25.29 -14.70
CA PRO A 386 -12.05 -25.38 -13.86
C PRO A 386 -12.06 -26.62 -12.94
N ALA A 387 -11.24 -27.63 -13.21
CA ALA A 387 -11.15 -28.86 -12.44
C ALA A 387 -10.11 -28.78 -11.30
N ALA A 388 -9.31 -27.71 -11.24
CA ALA A 388 -8.32 -27.52 -10.19
C ALA A 388 -8.97 -27.59 -8.80
N CYS A 389 -8.46 -28.43 -7.92
CA CYS A 389 -9.04 -28.72 -6.61
C CYS A 389 -8.10 -28.43 -5.44
N GLY A 390 -6.78 -28.50 -5.64
CA GLY A 390 -5.80 -28.19 -4.61
C GLY A 390 -4.45 -27.75 -5.18
N VAL A 391 -3.83 -26.80 -4.54
CA VAL A 391 -2.51 -26.29 -4.92
C VAL A 391 -1.55 -26.39 -3.74
N ALA A 392 -0.42 -27.04 -3.92
CA ALA A 392 0.65 -27.06 -2.93
C ALA A 392 1.79 -26.12 -3.34
N ILE A 393 2.35 -25.45 -2.34
CA ILE A 393 3.62 -24.71 -2.49
C ILE A 393 4.75 -25.62 -2.05
N TYR A 394 5.80 -25.74 -2.89
CA TYR A 394 6.93 -26.64 -2.66
C TYR A 394 8.28 -25.94 -2.93
N PRO A 395 9.29 -26.10 -2.10
CA PRO A 395 9.13 -26.46 -0.70
C PRO A 395 8.32 -25.39 0.02
N GLU A 396 7.79 -25.73 1.23
CA GLU A 396 7.13 -24.73 2.06
C GLU A 396 8.02 -23.49 2.15
N SER A 397 7.55 -22.42 1.55
CA SER A 397 8.30 -21.17 1.46
C SER A 397 7.82 -20.22 2.53
N PRO A 398 8.66 -19.31 3.02
CA PRO A 398 8.19 -18.21 3.83
C PRO A 398 6.98 -17.57 3.15
N TRP A 399 5.89 -17.44 3.86
CA TRP A 399 4.61 -16.91 3.39
C TRP A 399 4.69 -15.54 2.72
N SER A 400 5.82 -14.84 2.83
CA SER A 400 6.12 -13.69 1.99
C SER A 400 6.00 -13.97 0.47
N ARG A 401 5.94 -15.22 0.05
CA ARG A 401 5.87 -15.65 -1.37
C ARG A 401 4.62 -16.42 -1.73
N MET A 402 3.75 -16.72 -0.76
CA MET A 402 2.53 -17.48 -1.02
C MET A 402 1.39 -16.57 -1.46
N PRO A 403 0.64 -16.92 -2.50
CA PRO A 403 -0.65 -16.31 -2.78
C PRO A 403 -1.71 -16.87 -1.83
N SER A 404 -2.66 -16.03 -1.40
CA SER A 404 -3.78 -16.41 -0.57
C SER A 404 -4.93 -17.04 -1.37
N HIS A 405 -5.94 -17.58 -0.68
CA HIS A 405 -7.16 -18.08 -1.31
C HIS A 405 -7.88 -17.01 -2.16
N ALA A 406 -7.73 -15.73 -1.80
CA ALA A 406 -8.29 -14.61 -2.55
C ALA A 406 -7.84 -14.53 -4.02
N ARG A 407 -6.76 -15.24 -4.38
CA ARG A 407 -6.22 -15.28 -5.74
C ARG A 407 -6.56 -16.52 -6.52
N TYR A 408 -7.20 -17.48 -5.88
CA TYR A 408 -7.66 -18.71 -6.52
C TYR A 408 -9.18 -18.71 -6.71
N ARG A 409 -9.62 -19.52 -7.64
CA ARG A 409 -11.07 -19.80 -7.81
C ARG A 409 -11.63 -20.38 -6.52
N PRO A 410 -12.89 -20.07 -6.18
CA PRO A 410 -13.55 -20.66 -5.02
C PRO A 410 -13.49 -22.19 -5.09
N GLY A 411 -13.14 -22.82 -3.97
CA GLY A 411 -13.04 -24.28 -3.85
C GLY A 411 -11.62 -24.85 -4.00
N VAL A 412 -10.67 -24.10 -4.56
CA VAL A 412 -9.26 -24.51 -4.58
C VAL A 412 -8.69 -24.37 -3.17
N GLN A 413 -8.16 -25.50 -2.64
CA GLN A 413 -7.53 -25.52 -1.32
C GLN A 413 -6.01 -25.32 -1.43
N LEU A 414 -5.43 -24.67 -0.44
CA LEU A 414 -3.97 -24.43 -0.39
C LEU A 414 -3.30 -25.39 0.57
N TYR A 415 -2.14 -25.90 0.17
CA TYR A 415 -1.33 -26.82 0.95
C TYR A 415 0.14 -26.39 0.98
N ALA A 416 0.84 -26.75 2.06
CA ALA A 416 2.29 -26.77 2.10
C ALA A 416 2.78 -28.19 1.84
N PHE A 417 3.81 -28.35 1.04
CA PHE A 417 4.44 -29.62 0.76
C PHE A 417 5.96 -29.51 0.83
N ASN A 418 6.57 -30.39 1.60
CA ASN A 418 8.01 -30.35 1.86
C ASN A 418 8.71 -31.60 1.36
N PRO A 419 10.06 -31.55 1.13
CA PRO A 419 10.84 -32.70 0.70
C PRO A 419 10.72 -33.95 1.61
N ASN A 420 10.45 -33.77 2.90
CA ASN A 420 10.35 -34.85 3.86
C ASN A 420 8.90 -35.32 4.13
N ASP A 421 7.92 -34.70 3.50
CA ASP A 421 6.51 -35.07 3.71
C ASP A 421 6.21 -36.46 3.11
N PRO A 422 5.31 -37.25 3.75
CA PRO A 422 4.88 -38.53 3.22
C PRO A 422 4.26 -38.38 1.82
N PRO A 423 4.60 -39.26 0.87
CA PRO A 423 4.04 -39.25 -0.50
C PRO A 423 2.51 -39.23 -0.54
N ALA A 424 1.85 -39.88 0.43
CA ALA A 424 0.39 -39.94 0.53
C ALA A 424 -0.26 -38.54 0.64
N ARG A 425 0.41 -37.54 1.22
CA ARG A 425 -0.09 -36.17 1.31
C ARG A 425 -0.32 -35.55 -0.06
N ALA A 426 0.44 -35.97 -1.06
CA ALA A 426 0.29 -35.48 -2.42
C ALA A 426 -1.09 -35.81 -3.06
N ALA A 427 -1.85 -36.74 -2.48
CA ALA A 427 -3.22 -37.01 -2.94
C ALA A 427 -4.21 -35.85 -2.68
N ALA A 428 -3.86 -34.90 -1.81
CA ALA A 428 -4.72 -33.77 -1.46
C ALA A 428 -4.77 -32.67 -2.52
N PHE A 429 -3.84 -32.63 -3.47
CA PHE A 429 -3.73 -31.56 -4.45
C PHE A 429 -3.34 -32.09 -5.83
N ASP A 430 -3.77 -31.40 -6.85
CA ASP A 430 -3.53 -31.71 -8.26
C ASP A 430 -2.46 -30.79 -8.89
N TYR A 431 -2.18 -29.64 -8.28
CA TYR A 431 -1.16 -28.71 -8.69
C TYR A 431 -0.08 -28.52 -7.62
N ILE A 432 1.17 -28.32 -8.08
CA ILE A 432 2.30 -27.89 -7.23
C ILE A 432 2.95 -26.68 -7.88
N ILE A 433 3.16 -25.61 -7.08
CA ILE A 433 4.02 -24.50 -7.45
C ILE A 433 5.37 -24.70 -6.76
N ASP A 434 6.36 -25.10 -7.55
CA ASP A 434 7.72 -25.33 -7.08
C ASP A 434 8.51 -24.03 -7.14
N THR A 435 8.93 -23.55 -5.98
CA THR A 435 9.77 -22.35 -5.79
C THR A 435 11.22 -22.70 -5.43
N SER A 436 11.61 -23.97 -5.54
CA SER A 436 12.96 -24.41 -5.25
C SER A 436 13.98 -23.83 -6.23
N ARG A 437 15.19 -23.53 -5.74
CA ARG A 437 16.26 -22.94 -6.56
C ARG A 437 16.69 -23.82 -7.72
N LEU A 438 16.53 -25.12 -7.61
CA LEU A 438 17.03 -26.11 -8.57
C LEU A 438 15.99 -26.48 -9.66
N GLY A 439 14.77 -25.99 -9.57
CA GLY A 439 13.73 -26.06 -10.60
C GLY A 439 13.57 -27.42 -11.27
N GLY A 440 13.09 -28.39 -10.56
CA GLY A 440 12.83 -29.69 -11.13
C GLY A 440 13.32 -30.78 -10.24
N ASP A 441 12.58 -31.00 -9.19
CA ASP A 441 12.86 -32.10 -8.27
C ASP A 441 12.39 -33.41 -8.91
N ASN A 442 13.32 -34.35 -9.11
CA ASN A 442 13.02 -35.71 -9.54
C ASN A 442 11.96 -36.38 -8.64
N ARG A 443 11.81 -35.89 -7.42
CA ARG A 443 10.78 -36.34 -6.47
C ARG A 443 9.37 -36.02 -6.95
N LEU A 444 9.11 -34.78 -7.44
CA LEU A 444 7.78 -34.42 -7.92
C LEU A 444 7.37 -35.29 -9.11
N ALA A 445 8.31 -35.56 -10.01
CA ALA A 445 8.10 -36.51 -11.10
C ALA A 445 7.85 -37.94 -10.57
N ALA A 446 8.57 -38.40 -9.54
CA ALA A 446 8.35 -39.71 -8.92
C ALA A 446 6.99 -39.82 -8.22
N LEU A 447 6.38 -38.71 -7.82
CA LEU A 447 5.02 -38.63 -7.29
C LEU A 447 3.94 -38.58 -8.40
N GLY A 448 4.33 -38.63 -9.65
CA GLY A 448 3.44 -38.65 -10.81
C GLY A 448 2.99 -37.24 -11.26
N PHE A 449 3.72 -36.18 -10.87
CA PHE A 449 3.45 -34.85 -11.38
C PHE A 449 4.28 -34.57 -12.63
N ASP A 450 3.64 -34.01 -13.64
CA ASP A 450 4.29 -33.54 -14.86
C ASP A 450 4.54 -32.03 -14.79
N ARG A 451 5.74 -31.60 -15.16
CA ARG A 451 6.08 -30.19 -15.19
C ARG A 451 5.48 -29.51 -16.40
N LEU A 452 4.54 -28.58 -16.18
CA LEU A 452 3.87 -27.86 -17.24
C LEU A 452 4.70 -26.70 -17.79
N ALA A 453 5.18 -25.83 -16.91
CA ALA A 453 5.93 -24.64 -17.28
C ALA A 453 6.78 -24.14 -16.12
N CYS A 454 7.80 -23.32 -16.45
CA CYS A 454 8.57 -22.57 -15.45
C CYS A 454 8.70 -21.12 -15.90
N TRP A 455 8.65 -20.23 -14.93
CA TRP A 455 8.87 -18.79 -15.12
C TRP A 455 9.99 -18.34 -14.21
N SER A 456 10.84 -17.46 -14.70
CA SER A 456 11.92 -16.84 -13.96
C SER A 456 11.75 -15.34 -13.98
N ARG A 457 12.25 -14.69 -12.94
CA ARG A 457 12.36 -13.25 -12.85
C ARG A 457 13.41 -12.77 -13.86
N GLY A 458 13.04 -11.92 -14.78
CA GLY A 458 13.82 -11.19 -15.78
C GLY A 458 15.23 -11.70 -16.18
N PRO A 459 15.67 -11.35 -17.37
CA PRO A 459 16.95 -11.88 -17.92
C PRO A 459 18.23 -11.32 -17.27
N ASP A 460 18.12 -10.32 -16.39
CA ASP A 460 19.27 -9.51 -15.96
C ASP A 460 19.84 -9.86 -14.58
N LEU A 461 19.34 -10.92 -13.93
CA LEU A 461 19.84 -11.36 -12.62
C LEU A 461 20.70 -12.62 -12.77
N PRO A 462 21.81 -12.75 -12.00
CA PRO A 462 22.60 -13.98 -11.98
C PRO A 462 21.75 -15.21 -11.67
N ASP A 463 22.02 -16.34 -12.30
CA ASP A 463 21.23 -17.58 -12.24
C ASP A 463 20.98 -18.10 -10.80
N ASP A 464 21.90 -17.86 -9.89
CA ASP A 464 21.84 -18.26 -8.48
C ASP A 464 20.92 -17.37 -7.61
N THR A 465 20.53 -16.20 -8.11
CA THR A 465 19.60 -15.26 -7.45
C THR A 465 18.21 -15.27 -8.08
N LEU A 466 17.99 -16.00 -9.17
CA LEU A 466 16.72 -16.07 -9.88
C LEU A 466 15.65 -16.73 -9.00
N LEU A 467 14.62 -15.97 -8.66
CA LEU A 467 13.37 -16.52 -8.17
C LEU A 467 12.65 -17.17 -9.35
N ARG A 468 12.42 -18.46 -9.23
CA ARG A 468 11.79 -19.29 -10.24
C ARG A 468 10.53 -19.88 -9.65
N ALA A 469 9.46 -19.95 -10.43
CA ALA A 469 8.29 -20.72 -10.13
C ALA A 469 8.04 -21.72 -11.25
N CYS A 470 8.02 -23.01 -10.94
CA CYS A 470 7.63 -24.06 -11.87
C CYS A 470 6.28 -24.64 -11.47
N LEU A 471 5.38 -24.74 -12.42
CA LEU A 471 4.06 -25.34 -12.20
C LEU A 471 4.12 -26.82 -12.60
N TRP A 472 3.71 -27.67 -11.69
CA TRP A 472 3.55 -29.10 -11.89
C TRP A 472 2.09 -29.48 -11.74
N HIS A 473 1.64 -30.47 -12.50
CA HIS A 473 0.27 -30.92 -12.48
C HIS A 473 0.21 -32.44 -12.55
N ARG A 474 -0.81 -32.99 -11.89
CA ARG A 474 -1.17 -34.39 -11.97
C ARG A 474 -2.69 -34.53 -12.11
N ALA A 475 -3.14 -35.16 -13.19
CA ALA A 475 -4.56 -35.42 -13.43
C ALA A 475 -5.12 -36.41 -12.41
N GLN A 476 -5.69 -35.90 -11.32
CA GLN A 476 -6.31 -36.71 -10.25
C GLN A 476 -7.44 -35.91 -9.60
N ARG A 477 -8.34 -36.63 -8.90
CA ARG A 477 -9.23 -36.01 -7.93
C ARG A 477 -8.47 -35.77 -6.62
N CYS A 478 -8.62 -34.58 -6.05
CA CYS A 478 -8.06 -34.29 -4.74
C CYS A 478 -8.79 -35.06 -3.65
N ASP A 479 -8.04 -35.71 -2.77
CA ASP A 479 -8.55 -36.27 -1.52
C ASP A 479 -8.35 -35.27 -0.38
N PRO A 480 -9.38 -34.55 0.08
CA PRO A 480 -9.23 -33.55 1.11
C PRO A 480 -8.79 -34.11 2.48
N HIS A 481 -8.85 -35.44 2.63
CA HIS A 481 -8.43 -36.12 3.87
C HIS A 481 -6.94 -36.54 3.83
N ALA A 482 -6.30 -36.51 2.68
CA ALA A 482 -4.90 -36.91 2.51
C ALA A 482 -3.90 -35.93 3.15
N ALA A 483 -4.27 -34.66 3.27
CA ALA A 483 -3.49 -33.63 3.95
C ALA A 483 -4.41 -32.57 4.56
N THR A 484 -3.96 -31.97 5.65
CA THR A 484 -4.62 -30.78 6.20
C THR A 484 -4.29 -29.60 5.30
N PRO A 485 -5.29 -28.78 4.89
CA PRO A 485 -5.05 -27.53 4.21
C PRO A 485 -4.05 -26.68 5.00
N PHE A 486 -3.29 -25.89 4.30
CA PHE A 486 -2.24 -25.09 4.87
C PHE A 486 -2.80 -24.19 6.00
N ALA A 487 -2.35 -24.48 7.23
CA ALA A 487 -2.46 -23.57 8.36
C ALA A 487 -1.05 -23.01 8.58
N PRO A 488 -0.85 -21.68 8.52
CA PRO A 488 0.48 -21.15 8.62
C PRO A 488 1.10 -21.50 9.97
N PRO A 489 2.42 -21.79 10.02
CA PRO A 489 3.16 -22.02 11.26
C PRO A 489 3.24 -20.79 12.17
N LEU A 490 2.46 -19.75 11.89
CA LEU A 490 2.34 -18.53 12.69
C LEU A 490 1.88 -18.76 14.11
N ASP A 491 1.13 -19.84 14.34
CA ASP A 491 0.69 -20.23 15.66
C ASP A 491 1.88 -20.54 16.60
N HIS A 492 3.01 -21.00 16.06
CA HIS A 492 4.17 -21.37 16.87
C HIS A 492 5.09 -20.20 17.24
N TYR A 493 5.11 -19.11 16.47
CA TYR A 493 6.00 -17.97 16.76
C TYR A 493 5.40 -16.95 17.73
N PHE A 494 4.07 -16.87 17.85
CA PHE A 494 3.41 -15.77 18.55
C PHE A 494 2.49 -16.19 19.69
N LEU A 495 1.96 -17.43 19.70
CA LEU A 495 1.16 -17.92 20.82
C LEU A 495 2.02 -18.13 22.08
N SER A 496 3.32 -18.44 21.95
CA SER A 496 4.22 -18.52 23.11
C SER A 496 4.46 -17.17 23.80
N ALA A 497 4.28 -16.05 23.07
CA ALA A 497 4.36 -14.71 23.65
C ALA A 497 3.00 -14.20 24.15
N ALA A 498 1.88 -14.71 23.60
CA ALA A 498 0.53 -14.38 24.05
C ALA A 498 0.11 -15.19 25.29
N ASP A 499 0.61 -16.42 25.46
CA ASP A 499 0.38 -17.25 26.65
C ASP A 499 1.08 -16.70 27.91
N THR A 500 1.91 -15.66 27.77
CA THR A 500 2.57 -14.96 28.90
C THR A 500 1.91 -13.64 29.27
N ALA A 501 0.74 -13.31 28.72
CA ALA A 501 -0.03 -12.15 29.15
C ALA A 501 -0.77 -12.46 30.48
N PRO A 502 -0.66 -11.61 31.52
CA PRO A 502 -1.30 -11.83 32.82
C PRO A 502 -2.83 -11.72 32.76
#